data_29cf09212078a73f578d9fcb4765af4f
#
_entry.id   29cf09212078a73f578d9fcb4765af4f
#
_cell.length_a   1.000
_cell.length_b   1.000
_cell.length_c   1.000
_cell.angle_alpha   90.00
_cell.angle_beta   90.00
_cell.angle_gamma   90.00
#
_symmetry.space_group_name_H-M   'P 1'
#
loop_
_entity.id
_entity.type
_entity.pdbx_description
1 polymer ?
#
loop_
_entity_poly.entity_id
_entity_poly.type
_entity_poly.pdbx_seq_one_letter_code
_entity_poly.pdbx_strand_id
1 'polypeptide(L)'
;MKKAKGLGLLLAVACAAFLLSGSNRAKESVSPGGSRREAITFMAPYRDVDNFIDTVHKTYPEVNIEVIPYSGVNTTTYLKNMLVADDLPDVCTMTFYNPATLDVSDRLIDLSGYDFTDNYVESRLRDVTDNGAIYMLPATYNCYGITYNKTLMEKHGWTPPKTFAELEALAEKAKAAGVRLCVSQIQYPGSGFQYFCYIAQAGFLGTLEGIQWRKDYLTGKANISDTPGMMESMRYIQKWKDIGMLDCSGSDASSDHRTREEFIKGNTLFMLGNQNGITESLGTEDEFGLMPYISEDGSQNVFILNVNRYFGVNKKLEKNPEKLEDALKIMRVLSTVEGMSSLHADTTLKSNLLPLKCAKADATYFKDIAAVIDAGNTATMIYNGWENTLVNTGTKMLEYMQNQATLEDVIRQVDGDQERVVNGDPEIITTATEVISQENCARLVGRCFAEATGSDLALVSLGTWISGNGINQNNDCVGGKLYAKGISQEDICTILPTGWFGTIKTVELTGKQIKELYREGYDAAGTGKNYPYVLVCPIELEDEKTYQAAVCGISEKLKSEAKVTDSGVVGMDAAKAFFGTFKTLSEADAEWK
;
A
#
# COMPACT_ATOMS: atom_id res chain seq x y z
N MET A 1 39.90 -22.39 -66.37
CA MET A 1 40.95 -21.46 -65.85
C MET A 1 40.29 -20.38 -65.01
N LYS A 2 40.89 -20.18 -63.84
CA LYS A 2 40.76 -19.08 -62.87
C LYS A 2 39.51 -19.01 -61.99
N LYS A 3 39.81 -19.35 -60.77
CA LYS A 3 39.13 -19.16 -59.51
C LYS A 3 38.80 -17.65 -59.25
N ALA A 4 37.66 -17.40 -58.61
CA ALA A 4 37.46 -16.23 -57.76
C ALA A 4 36.75 -16.66 -56.51
N LYS A 5 37.39 -16.44 -55.39
CA LYS A 5 36.95 -16.71 -54.01
C LYS A 5 35.92 -15.64 -53.59
N GLY A 6 34.74 -16.09 -53.19
CA GLY A 6 33.79 -15.21 -52.53
C GLY A 6 34.11 -15.16 -51.04
N LEU A 7 34.30 -13.97 -50.54
CA LEU A 7 34.55 -13.62 -49.13
C LEU A 7 33.16 -13.52 -48.46
N GLY A 8 32.85 -14.45 -47.59
CA GLY A 8 31.66 -14.37 -46.75
C GLY A 8 31.86 -13.31 -45.67
N LEU A 9 31.05 -12.26 -45.72
CA LEU A 9 30.99 -11.23 -44.71
C LEU A 9 30.07 -11.73 -43.57
N LEU A 10 30.66 -12.19 -42.48
CA LEU A 10 29.98 -12.38 -41.20
C LEU A 10 29.61 -10.99 -40.67
N LEU A 11 28.35 -10.59 -40.79
CA LEU A 11 27.81 -9.51 -39.99
C LEU A 11 27.56 -10.07 -38.57
N ALA A 12 28.48 -9.81 -37.67
CA ALA A 12 28.24 -9.90 -36.24
C ALA A 12 27.28 -8.74 -35.89
N VAL A 13 26.01 -9.06 -35.67
CA VAL A 13 25.06 -8.16 -35.03
C VAL A 13 25.48 -8.12 -33.56
N ALA A 14 26.26 -7.10 -33.20
CA ALA A 14 26.43 -6.72 -31.80
C ALA A 14 25.09 -6.18 -31.33
N CYS A 15 24.30 -7.00 -30.64
CA CYS A 15 23.24 -6.52 -29.78
C CYS A 15 23.90 -5.69 -28.68
N ALA A 16 23.97 -4.39 -28.90
CA ALA A 16 24.20 -3.45 -27.82
C ALA A 16 22.99 -3.55 -26.91
N ALA A 17 23.16 -4.17 -25.76
CA ALA A 17 22.25 -4.05 -24.65
C ALA A 17 22.21 -2.57 -24.25
N PHE A 18 21.28 -1.82 -24.81
CA PHE A 18 20.86 -0.56 -24.24
C PHE A 18 20.11 -0.91 -22.95
N LEU A 19 20.80 -0.79 -21.85
CA LEU A 19 20.20 -0.55 -20.55
C LEU A 19 19.38 0.75 -20.69
N LEU A 20 18.12 0.61 -21.02
CA LEU A 20 17.12 1.66 -20.87
C LEU A 20 16.81 1.75 -19.36
N SER A 21 17.76 2.36 -18.61
CA SER A 21 17.39 3.12 -17.45
C SER A 21 16.44 4.20 -17.98
N GLY A 22 15.17 4.13 -17.59
CA GLY A 22 14.21 5.20 -17.81
C GLY A 22 14.69 6.44 -17.11
N SER A 23 15.58 7.19 -17.76
CA SER A 23 16.02 8.48 -17.28
C SER A 23 14.87 9.45 -17.43
N ASN A 24 14.15 9.70 -16.34
CA ASN A 24 13.47 10.97 -16.16
C ASN A 24 14.53 12.06 -16.41
N ARG A 25 14.44 12.76 -17.53
CA ARG A 25 15.19 13.99 -17.75
C ARG A 25 14.67 15.01 -16.75
N ALA A 26 15.22 14.99 -15.53
CA ALA A 26 15.25 16.17 -14.70
C ALA A 26 15.88 17.28 -15.54
N LYS A 27 15.26 18.45 -15.58
CA LYS A 27 15.84 19.66 -16.20
C LYS A 27 17.25 19.83 -15.64
N GLU A 28 18.24 19.73 -16.52
CA GLU A 28 19.65 19.92 -16.19
C GLU A 28 19.83 21.31 -15.56
N SER A 29 19.98 21.37 -14.25
CA SER A 29 20.61 22.51 -13.60
C SER A 29 22.11 22.28 -13.68
N VAL A 30 22.73 22.80 -14.73
CA VAL A 30 24.18 22.78 -14.90
C VAL A 30 24.77 23.78 -13.95
N SER A 31 25.38 23.33 -12.85
CA SER A 31 26.36 24.09 -12.10
C SER A 31 27.72 23.90 -12.75
N PRO A 32 28.45 24.98 -13.03
CA PRO A 32 29.78 24.88 -13.70
C PRO A 32 30.85 24.40 -12.70
N GLY A 33 31.40 23.20 -12.91
CA GLY A 33 32.75 22.89 -12.46
C GLY A 33 32.95 21.99 -11.23
N GLY A 34 31.96 21.14 -10.83
CA GLY A 34 32.15 20.11 -9.81
C GLY A 34 32.07 18.70 -10.42
N SER A 35 32.86 17.75 -9.96
CA SER A 35 32.61 16.33 -10.25
C SER A 35 31.20 15.99 -9.79
N ARG A 36 30.37 15.42 -10.68
CA ARG A 36 28.98 15.03 -10.37
C ARG A 36 29.03 14.00 -9.25
N ARG A 37 28.42 14.30 -8.09
CA ARG A 37 28.32 13.36 -6.99
C ARG A 37 27.51 12.12 -7.42
N GLU A 38 27.87 10.97 -6.88
CA GLU A 38 27.11 9.73 -7.11
C GLU A 38 25.68 9.90 -6.62
N ALA A 39 24.71 9.44 -7.42
CA ALA A 39 23.31 9.59 -7.04
C ALA A 39 22.94 8.71 -5.84
N ILE A 40 22.12 9.26 -4.95
CA ILE A 40 21.44 8.52 -3.88
C ILE A 40 20.18 7.87 -4.48
N THR A 41 20.11 6.57 -4.44
CA THR A 41 18.89 5.85 -4.78
C THR A 41 17.87 6.01 -3.65
N PHE A 42 16.81 6.77 -3.93
CA PHE A 42 15.75 7.09 -2.98
C PHE A 42 14.48 6.34 -3.37
N MET A 43 14.04 5.39 -2.53
CA MET A 43 12.78 4.68 -2.73
C MET A 43 11.61 5.59 -2.36
N ALA A 44 10.96 6.13 -3.37
CA ALA A 44 9.85 7.03 -3.16
C ALA A 44 8.58 6.27 -2.75
N PRO A 45 7.87 6.73 -1.71
CA PRO A 45 6.61 6.13 -1.28
C PRO A 45 5.44 6.51 -2.19
N TYR A 46 5.63 7.52 -3.02
CA TYR A 46 4.63 8.07 -3.94
C TYR A 46 5.25 8.24 -5.33
N ARG A 47 4.40 8.32 -6.33
CA ARG A 47 4.82 8.50 -7.71
C ARG A 47 5.55 9.83 -7.94
N ASP A 48 4.99 10.90 -7.40
CA ASP A 48 5.52 12.24 -7.51
C ASP A 48 6.06 12.70 -6.17
N VAL A 49 7.35 12.98 -6.14
CA VAL A 49 8.08 13.50 -4.98
C VAL A 49 8.94 14.70 -5.38
N ASP A 50 8.59 15.36 -6.47
CA ASP A 50 9.35 16.47 -7.03
C ASP A 50 9.44 17.63 -6.03
N ASN A 51 8.35 17.96 -5.32
CA ASN A 51 8.38 18.98 -4.27
C ASN A 51 9.33 18.64 -3.11
N PHE A 52 9.45 17.35 -2.76
CA PHE A 52 10.40 16.91 -1.75
C PHE A 52 11.84 17.05 -2.26
N ILE A 53 12.11 16.63 -3.48
CA ILE A 53 13.42 16.77 -4.12
C ILE A 53 13.82 18.24 -4.22
N ASP A 54 12.91 19.11 -4.64
CA ASP A 54 13.13 20.55 -4.66
C ASP A 54 13.44 21.11 -3.27
N THR A 55 12.78 20.60 -2.23
CA THR A 55 13.04 21.01 -0.84
C THR A 55 14.42 20.54 -0.37
N VAL A 56 14.85 19.34 -0.76
CA VAL A 56 16.23 18.87 -0.52
C VAL A 56 17.22 19.78 -1.23
N HIS A 57 17.01 20.09 -2.51
CA HIS A 57 17.93 20.90 -3.31
C HIS A 57 17.99 22.38 -2.86
N LYS A 58 16.95 22.94 -2.25
CA LYS A 58 17.00 24.28 -1.63
C LYS A 58 18.03 24.34 -0.51
N THR A 59 18.18 23.25 0.26
CA THR A 59 19.09 23.18 1.41
C THR A 59 20.44 22.59 1.03
N TYR A 60 20.44 21.58 0.17
CA TYR A 60 21.59 20.80 -0.26
C TYR A 60 21.61 20.63 -1.78
N PRO A 61 21.96 21.68 -2.54
CA PRO A 61 21.89 21.65 -4.00
C PRO A 61 22.87 20.68 -4.66
N GLU A 62 23.87 20.21 -3.92
CA GLU A 62 24.87 19.24 -4.39
C GLU A 62 24.37 17.79 -4.34
N VAL A 63 23.31 17.49 -3.59
CA VAL A 63 22.80 16.12 -3.45
C VAL A 63 22.13 15.68 -4.75
N ASN A 64 22.60 14.59 -5.32
CA ASN A 64 22.01 14.00 -6.52
C ASN A 64 21.06 12.85 -6.11
N ILE A 65 19.80 12.90 -6.52
CA ILE A 65 18.78 11.92 -6.13
C ILE A 65 18.28 11.18 -7.37
N GLU A 66 18.38 9.85 -7.33
CA GLU A 66 17.74 8.95 -8.28
C GLU A 66 16.52 8.30 -7.61
N VAL A 67 15.33 8.64 -8.10
CA VAL A 67 14.10 8.09 -7.55
C VAL A 67 13.93 6.64 -8.00
N ILE A 68 13.90 5.73 -7.03
CA ILE A 68 13.55 4.34 -7.27
C ILE A 68 12.03 4.20 -7.09
N PRO A 69 11.30 3.72 -8.10
CA PRO A 69 9.88 3.50 -7.98
C PRO A 69 9.56 2.49 -6.87
N TYR A 70 8.59 2.83 -6.09
CA TYR A 70 7.95 1.92 -5.16
C TYR A 70 7.19 0.83 -5.91
N SER A 71 7.35 -0.41 -5.54
CA SER A 71 6.75 -1.51 -6.27
C SER A 71 5.57 -2.12 -5.54
N GLY A 72 4.47 -2.28 -6.27
CA GLY A 72 3.32 -3.08 -5.89
C GLY A 72 2.50 -2.55 -4.72
N VAL A 73 1.44 -3.29 -4.42
CA VAL A 73 0.48 -3.01 -3.35
C VAL A 73 1.05 -3.40 -1.98
N ASN A 74 2.02 -4.32 -1.93
CA ASN A 74 2.58 -4.85 -0.69
C ASN A 74 4.06 -4.50 -0.53
N THR A 75 4.33 -3.23 -0.22
CA THR A 75 5.69 -2.71 -0.05
C THR A 75 6.46 -3.36 1.08
N THR A 76 5.79 -3.69 2.17
CA THR A 76 6.46 -4.32 3.31
C THR A 76 7.05 -5.67 2.90
N THR A 77 6.29 -6.50 2.22
CA THR A 77 6.80 -7.78 1.68
C THR A 77 7.92 -7.55 0.68
N TYR A 78 7.75 -6.58 -0.23
CA TYR A 78 8.78 -6.26 -1.20
C TYR A 78 10.10 -5.82 -0.55
N LEU A 79 10.03 -4.91 0.44
CA LEU A 79 11.22 -4.50 1.17
C LEU A 79 11.85 -5.64 1.99
N LYS A 80 11.03 -6.50 2.63
CA LYS A 80 11.54 -7.71 3.31
C LYS A 80 12.33 -8.60 2.35
N ASN A 81 11.84 -8.78 1.12
CA ASN A 81 12.54 -9.54 0.08
C ASN A 81 13.86 -8.88 -0.32
N MET A 82 13.88 -7.55 -0.47
CA MET A 82 15.11 -6.78 -0.75
C MET A 82 16.12 -6.90 0.39
N LEU A 83 15.67 -6.86 1.66
CA LEU A 83 16.51 -7.05 2.85
C LEU A 83 17.21 -8.42 2.82
N VAL A 84 16.45 -9.49 2.56
CA VAL A 84 16.99 -10.86 2.48
C VAL A 84 17.97 -11.00 1.30
N ALA A 85 17.64 -10.41 0.16
CA ALA A 85 18.46 -10.46 -1.05
C ALA A 85 19.67 -9.50 -1.03
N ASP A 86 19.82 -8.66 0.02
CA ASP A 86 20.85 -7.64 0.11
C ASP A 86 20.82 -6.61 -1.05
N ASP A 87 19.61 -6.29 -1.52
CA ASP A 87 19.32 -5.47 -2.71
C ASP A 87 18.56 -4.17 -2.36
N LEU A 88 18.91 -3.58 -1.20
CA LEU A 88 18.28 -2.33 -0.74
C LEU A 88 18.79 -1.11 -1.49
N PRO A 89 17.92 -0.12 -1.81
CA PRO A 89 18.35 1.21 -2.21
C PRO A 89 19.06 1.94 -1.05
N ASP A 90 19.69 3.07 -1.35
CA ASP A 90 20.45 3.85 -0.36
C ASP A 90 19.53 4.40 0.75
N VAL A 91 18.37 4.93 0.36
CA VAL A 91 17.27 5.28 1.29
C VAL A 91 16.04 4.45 0.92
N CYS A 92 15.61 3.62 1.84
CA CYS A 92 14.48 2.71 1.65
C CYS A 92 13.26 3.12 2.47
N THR A 93 12.08 2.69 2.05
CA THR A 93 10.81 2.93 2.74
C THR A 93 9.97 1.67 2.85
N MET A 94 9.17 1.57 3.92
CA MET A 94 8.16 0.52 4.09
C MET A 94 6.91 1.05 4.80
N THR A 95 5.81 0.32 4.66
CA THR A 95 4.52 0.68 5.29
C THR A 95 4.42 0.20 6.72
N PHE A 96 4.87 -1.03 7.00
CA PHE A 96 4.80 -1.63 8.33
C PHE A 96 6.20 -1.96 8.82
N TYR A 97 6.53 -1.48 10.00
CA TYR A 97 7.78 -1.79 10.68
C TYR A 97 7.54 -1.98 12.17
N ASN A 98 8.02 -3.09 12.69
CA ASN A 98 8.07 -3.37 14.12
C ASN A 98 9.40 -4.05 14.43
N PRO A 99 10.28 -3.40 15.21
CA PRO A 99 11.60 -3.96 15.50
C PRO A 99 11.55 -5.31 16.26
N ALA A 100 10.45 -5.60 16.97
CA ALA A 100 10.29 -6.89 17.64
C ALA A 100 10.05 -8.07 16.68
N THR A 101 9.63 -7.82 15.44
CA THR A 101 9.32 -8.86 14.44
C THR A 101 10.16 -8.79 13.18
N LEU A 102 10.90 -7.70 12.99
CA LEU A 102 11.77 -7.51 11.84
C LEU A 102 13.10 -6.87 12.28
N ASP A 103 14.11 -7.69 12.49
CA ASP A 103 15.47 -7.24 12.74
C ASP A 103 16.10 -6.73 11.41
N VAL A 104 16.50 -5.47 11.41
CA VAL A 104 17.15 -4.78 10.28
C VAL A 104 18.53 -4.24 10.64
N SER A 105 19.06 -4.56 11.81
CA SER A 105 20.31 -4.03 12.38
C SER A 105 21.53 -4.32 11.52
N ASP A 106 21.53 -5.44 10.80
CA ASP A 106 22.59 -5.83 9.87
C ASP A 106 22.51 -5.14 8.51
N ARG A 107 21.40 -4.50 8.20
CA ARG A 107 21.10 -3.91 6.88
C ARG A 107 20.93 -2.42 6.87
N LEU A 108 20.50 -1.82 7.98
CA LEU A 108 20.23 -0.39 8.09
C LEU A 108 21.16 0.26 9.13
N ILE A 109 21.39 1.56 8.95
CA ILE A 109 22.17 2.38 9.87
C ILE A 109 21.33 2.70 11.11
N ASP A 110 21.96 2.64 12.29
CA ASP A 110 21.38 3.17 13.51
C ASP A 110 21.35 4.70 13.45
N LEU A 111 20.15 5.26 13.44
CA LEU A 111 19.90 6.70 13.34
C LEU A 111 19.78 7.38 14.72
N SER A 112 19.81 6.64 15.83
CA SER A 112 19.57 7.16 17.17
C SER A 112 20.57 8.24 17.61
N GLY A 113 21.79 8.22 17.07
CA GLY A 113 22.85 9.19 17.37
C GLY A 113 22.82 10.48 16.55
N TYR A 114 21.89 10.64 15.64
CA TYR A 114 21.83 11.82 14.76
C TYR A 114 20.87 12.87 15.32
N ASP A 115 21.28 14.15 15.27
CA ASP A 115 20.57 15.31 15.81
C ASP A 115 19.18 15.55 15.23
N PHE A 116 18.91 15.10 14.02
CA PHE A 116 17.58 15.22 13.42
C PHE A 116 16.51 14.34 14.11
N THR A 117 16.90 13.33 14.90
CA THR A 117 15.95 12.54 15.71
C THR A 117 15.36 13.37 16.84
N ASP A 118 16.03 14.41 17.29
CA ASP A 118 15.53 15.35 18.30
C ASP A 118 14.30 16.13 17.85
N ASN A 119 14.04 16.18 16.56
CA ASN A 119 12.85 16.84 16.01
C ASN A 119 11.56 16.03 16.24
N TYR A 120 11.67 14.75 16.53
CA TYR A 120 10.52 13.86 16.70
C TYR A 120 9.90 13.94 18.08
N VAL A 121 8.58 13.69 18.13
CA VAL A 121 7.89 13.46 19.40
C VAL A 121 8.36 12.13 19.98
N GLU A 122 8.81 12.13 21.24
CA GLU A 122 9.43 10.96 21.89
C GLU A 122 8.54 9.70 21.83
N SER A 123 7.23 9.85 22.08
CA SER A 123 6.30 8.71 22.01
C SER A 123 6.22 8.09 20.61
N ARG A 124 6.55 8.84 19.56
CA ARG A 124 6.55 8.36 18.17
C ARG A 124 7.83 7.59 17.82
N LEU A 125 8.95 7.91 18.46
CA LEU A 125 10.18 7.13 18.34
C LEU A 125 10.17 5.87 19.18
N ARG A 126 9.43 5.86 20.29
CA ARG A 126 9.36 4.69 21.20
C ARG A 126 8.91 3.42 20.48
N ASP A 127 7.97 3.52 19.54
CA ASP A 127 7.42 2.38 18.81
C ASP A 127 8.43 1.77 17.81
N VAL A 128 9.46 2.53 17.42
CA VAL A 128 10.50 2.12 16.46
C VAL A 128 11.88 1.96 17.10
N THR A 129 11.99 2.16 18.41
CA THR A 129 13.23 2.02 19.16
C THR A 129 13.39 0.58 19.65
N ASP A 130 14.50 -0.05 19.31
CA ASP A 130 14.92 -1.35 19.81
C ASP A 130 16.24 -1.24 20.55
N ASN A 131 16.25 -1.59 21.84
CA ASN A 131 17.44 -1.54 22.69
C ASN A 131 18.22 -0.20 22.61
N GLY A 132 17.53 0.90 22.37
CA GLY A 132 18.09 2.24 22.20
C GLY A 132 18.48 2.60 20.77
N ALA A 133 18.48 1.68 19.82
CA ALA A 133 18.75 1.92 18.41
C ALA A 133 17.47 2.27 17.64
N ILE A 134 17.59 3.09 16.59
CA ILE A 134 16.51 3.49 15.68
C ILE A 134 16.97 3.26 14.23
N TYR A 135 16.45 2.24 13.59
CA TYR A 135 16.84 1.91 12.21
C TYR A 135 15.92 2.51 11.16
N MET A 136 14.67 2.81 11.53
CA MET A 136 13.68 3.41 10.63
C MET A 136 12.93 4.53 11.36
N LEU A 137 12.84 5.70 10.71
CA LEU A 137 12.12 6.85 11.21
C LEU A 137 10.68 6.87 10.66
N PRO A 138 9.67 7.11 11.50
CA PRO A 138 8.31 7.31 11.03
C PRO A 138 8.19 8.63 10.27
N ALA A 139 7.48 8.63 9.15
CA ALA A 139 7.27 9.85 8.36
C ALA A 139 5.91 10.48 8.67
N THR A 140 4.81 9.86 8.25
CA THR A 140 3.49 10.46 8.37
C THR A 140 2.49 9.48 8.96
N TYR A 141 1.42 10.02 9.52
CA TYR A 141 0.36 9.26 10.16
C TYR A 141 -0.98 9.49 9.49
N ASN A 142 -1.73 8.41 9.33
CA ASN A 142 -3.17 8.46 9.16
C ASN A 142 -3.84 8.49 10.54
N CYS A 143 -4.90 9.27 10.66
CA CYS A 143 -5.75 9.29 11.85
C CYS A 143 -7.00 8.45 11.57
N TYR A 144 -7.23 7.41 12.34
CA TYR A 144 -8.41 6.58 12.24
C TYR A 144 -9.40 6.94 13.33
N GLY A 145 -10.64 7.10 12.93
CA GLY A 145 -11.81 7.31 13.74
C GLY A 145 -13.04 6.89 12.96
N ILE A 146 -14.20 7.21 13.48
CA ILE A 146 -15.48 6.97 12.84
C ILE A 146 -15.91 8.27 12.16
N THR A 147 -15.91 8.30 10.83
CA THR A 147 -16.47 9.42 10.08
C THR A 147 -17.99 9.43 10.23
N TYR A 148 -18.58 10.59 10.49
CA TYR A 148 -20.03 10.73 10.57
C TYR A 148 -20.55 11.89 9.71
N ASN A 149 -21.75 11.73 9.18
CA ASN A 149 -22.45 12.79 8.46
C ASN A 149 -23.08 13.77 9.46
N LYS A 150 -22.44 14.94 9.61
CA LYS A 150 -22.84 15.99 10.56
C LYS A 150 -24.18 16.62 10.16
N THR A 151 -24.34 16.92 8.88
CA THR A 151 -25.60 17.48 8.34
C THR A 151 -26.78 16.55 8.61
N LEU A 152 -26.60 15.24 8.41
CA LEU A 152 -27.64 14.26 8.67
C LEU A 152 -27.96 14.16 10.17
N MET A 153 -26.97 14.21 11.06
CA MET A 153 -27.18 14.25 12.51
C MET A 153 -27.97 15.48 12.93
N GLU A 154 -27.56 16.66 12.46
CA GLU A 154 -28.24 17.93 12.78
C GLU A 154 -29.69 17.94 12.29
N LYS A 155 -29.95 17.45 11.08
CA LYS A 155 -31.29 17.32 10.50
C LYS A 155 -32.25 16.53 11.38
N HIS A 156 -31.76 15.50 12.06
CA HIS A 156 -32.54 14.65 12.94
C HIS A 156 -32.45 15.02 14.43
N GLY A 157 -31.65 16.03 14.78
CA GLY A 157 -31.42 16.42 16.18
C GLY A 157 -30.62 15.37 16.96
N TRP A 158 -29.74 14.62 16.27
CA TRP A 158 -28.88 13.60 16.87
C TRP A 158 -27.50 14.18 17.19
N THR A 159 -26.80 13.53 18.11
CA THR A 159 -25.44 13.87 18.51
C THR A 159 -24.53 12.66 18.41
N PRO A 160 -23.22 12.82 18.13
CA PRO A 160 -22.27 11.74 18.13
C PRO A 160 -22.24 11.01 19.48
N PRO A 161 -22.34 9.67 19.48
CA PRO A 161 -22.38 8.88 20.71
C PRO A 161 -21.00 8.85 21.39
N LYS A 162 -21.00 8.77 22.74
CA LYS A 162 -19.80 8.68 23.56
C LYS A 162 -19.66 7.34 24.28
N THR A 163 -20.74 6.55 24.32
CA THR A 163 -20.78 5.21 24.90
C THR A 163 -21.47 4.25 23.93
N PHE A 164 -21.29 2.96 24.15
CA PHE A 164 -21.98 1.96 23.34
C PHE A 164 -23.50 2.03 23.49
N ALA A 165 -24.00 2.26 24.70
CA ALA A 165 -25.43 2.42 24.92
C ALA A 165 -26.04 3.60 24.13
N GLU A 166 -25.31 4.72 24.02
CA GLU A 166 -25.73 5.85 23.17
C GLU A 166 -25.68 5.49 21.68
N LEU A 167 -24.68 4.71 21.25
CA LEU A 167 -24.58 4.24 19.87
C LEU A 167 -25.72 3.29 19.52
N GLU A 168 -26.04 2.35 20.40
CA GLU A 168 -27.16 1.41 20.24
C GLU A 168 -28.50 2.16 20.14
N ALA A 169 -28.73 3.13 21.04
CA ALA A 169 -29.92 3.96 20.99
C ALA A 169 -29.99 4.81 19.69
N LEU A 170 -28.85 5.26 19.18
CA LEU A 170 -28.79 5.99 17.90
C LEU A 170 -29.06 5.06 16.72
N ALA A 171 -28.60 3.80 16.76
CA ALA A 171 -28.87 2.81 15.73
C ALA A 171 -30.38 2.54 15.58
N GLU A 172 -31.10 2.41 16.69
CA GLU A 172 -32.56 2.24 16.66
C GLU A 172 -33.29 3.48 16.10
N LYS A 173 -32.81 4.68 16.43
CA LYS A 173 -33.36 5.92 15.85
C LYS A 173 -33.10 6.02 14.35
N ALA A 174 -31.89 5.69 13.91
CA ALA A 174 -31.52 5.68 12.50
C ALA A 174 -32.39 4.71 11.71
N LYS A 175 -32.56 3.48 12.22
CA LYS A 175 -33.43 2.44 11.65
C LYS A 175 -34.89 2.93 11.53
N ALA A 176 -35.42 3.53 12.58
CA ALA A 176 -36.79 4.08 12.59
C ALA A 176 -36.98 5.23 11.58
N ALA A 177 -35.92 6.00 11.31
CA ALA A 177 -35.90 7.08 10.33
C ALA A 177 -35.59 6.63 8.89
N GLY A 178 -35.34 5.35 8.66
CA GLY A 178 -34.92 4.82 7.35
C GLY A 178 -33.52 5.27 6.92
N VAL A 179 -32.67 5.62 7.90
CA VAL A 179 -31.26 6.01 7.70
C VAL A 179 -30.38 4.79 7.90
N ARG A 180 -29.45 4.55 6.98
CA ARG A 180 -28.44 3.51 7.13
C ARG A 180 -27.46 3.91 8.23
N LEU A 181 -27.20 3.00 9.17
CA LEU A 181 -26.33 3.33 10.30
C LEU A 181 -24.88 3.53 9.85
N CYS A 182 -24.31 2.55 9.15
CA CYS A 182 -22.89 2.58 8.82
C CYS A 182 -22.60 1.91 7.47
N VAL A 183 -21.48 2.28 6.88
CA VAL A 183 -20.82 1.55 5.80
C VAL A 183 -19.34 1.37 6.15
N SER A 184 -18.83 0.14 6.00
CA SER A 184 -17.42 -0.19 6.28
C SER A 184 -16.65 -0.30 4.99
N GLN A 185 -15.54 0.42 4.90
CA GLN A 185 -14.65 0.42 3.73
C GLN A 185 -13.84 -0.88 3.68
N ILE A 186 -13.80 -1.53 2.53
CA ILE A 186 -12.96 -2.70 2.27
C ILE A 186 -12.02 -2.38 1.12
N GLN A 187 -10.73 -2.32 1.39
CA GLN A 187 -9.68 -2.04 0.39
C GLN A 187 -8.86 -3.28 0.07
N TYR A 188 -8.66 -4.15 1.05
CA TYR A 188 -7.87 -5.37 0.95
C TYR A 188 -8.27 -6.30 2.13
N PRO A 189 -7.85 -7.57 2.15
CA PRO A 189 -8.24 -8.49 3.23
C PRO A 189 -7.95 -7.95 4.64
N GLY A 190 -6.81 -7.27 4.81
CA GLY A 190 -6.44 -6.66 6.09
C GLY A 190 -7.41 -5.60 6.61
N SER A 191 -8.33 -5.05 5.79
CA SER A 191 -9.36 -4.13 6.26
C SER A 191 -10.23 -4.75 7.35
N GLY A 192 -10.59 -6.04 7.23
CA GLY A 192 -11.32 -6.75 8.27
C GLY A 192 -10.54 -6.80 9.59
N PHE A 193 -9.24 -7.10 9.51
CA PHE A 193 -8.38 -7.12 10.68
C PHE A 193 -8.20 -5.72 11.32
N GLN A 194 -8.18 -4.67 10.51
CA GLN A 194 -8.14 -3.30 11.03
C GLN A 194 -9.35 -3.00 11.92
N TYR A 195 -10.57 -3.37 11.51
CA TYR A 195 -11.78 -3.15 12.32
C TYR A 195 -11.74 -3.92 13.63
N PHE A 196 -11.23 -5.17 13.61
CA PHE A 196 -10.95 -5.89 14.83
C PHE A 196 -10.03 -5.09 15.76
N CYS A 197 -8.88 -4.63 15.25
CA CYS A 197 -7.91 -3.87 16.03
C CYS A 197 -8.48 -2.56 16.56
N TYR A 198 -9.23 -1.79 15.76
CA TYR A 198 -9.77 -0.49 16.17
C TYR A 198 -10.76 -0.63 17.33
N ILE A 199 -11.68 -1.59 17.25
CA ILE A 199 -12.69 -1.80 18.28
C ILE A 199 -12.04 -2.38 19.55
N ALA A 200 -11.17 -3.38 19.42
CA ALA A 200 -10.47 -3.96 20.56
C ALA A 200 -9.51 -2.97 21.23
N GLN A 201 -8.98 -2.00 20.49
CA GLN A 201 -8.08 -0.96 21.00
C GLN A 201 -8.82 0.13 21.80
N ALA A 202 -10.10 0.34 21.52
CA ALA A 202 -10.98 1.13 22.40
C ALA A 202 -11.41 0.35 23.67
N GLY A 203 -10.91 -0.86 23.87
CA GLY A 203 -11.15 -1.73 25.01
C GLY A 203 -9.84 -2.32 25.56
N PHE A 204 -9.79 -3.64 25.68
CA PHE A 204 -8.69 -4.37 26.31
C PHE A 204 -7.31 -4.06 25.69
N LEU A 205 -7.19 -4.02 24.38
CA LEU A 205 -5.90 -3.77 23.71
C LEU A 205 -5.36 -2.34 23.96
N GLY A 206 -6.18 -1.41 24.42
CA GLY A 206 -5.76 -0.08 24.88
C GLY A 206 -5.26 -0.02 26.31
N THR A 207 -5.38 -1.11 27.08
CA THR A 207 -4.89 -1.21 28.46
C THR A 207 -3.42 -1.65 28.51
N LEU A 208 -2.76 -1.45 29.66
CA LEU A 208 -1.39 -1.95 29.87
C LEU A 208 -1.31 -3.48 29.75
N GLU A 209 -2.32 -4.20 30.22
CA GLU A 209 -2.42 -5.65 30.08
C GLU A 209 -2.57 -6.05 28.60
N GLY A 210 -3.39 -5.34 27.83
CA GLY A 210 -3.57 -5.58 26.40
C GLY A 210 -2.31 -5.27 25.58
N ILE A 211 -1.56 -4.24 25.97
CA ILE A 211 -0.25 -3.92 25.36
C ILE A 211 0.74 -5.07 25.62
N GLN A 212 0.77 -5.63 26.83
CA GLN A 212 1.61 -6.78 27.15
C GLN A 212 1.11 -8.03 26.41
N TRP A 213 -0.20 -8.28 26.40
CA TRP A 213 -0.80 -9.40 25.67
C TRP A 213 -0.40 -9.40 24.18
N ARG A 214 -0.37 -8.23 23.53
CA ARG A 214 0.07 -8.12 22.13
C ARG A 214 1.50 -8.63 21.93
N LYS A 215 2.43 -8.26 22.84
CA LYS A 215 3.81 -8.74 22.80
C LYS A 215 3.87 -10.26 23.00
N ASP A 216 3.08 -10.77 23.92
CA ASP A 216 3.04 -12.20 24.25
C ASP A 216 2.41 -13.00 23.11
N TYR A 217 1.38 -12.46 22.44
CA TYR A 217 0.81 -13.07 21.23
C TYR A 217 1.85 -13.19 20.11
N LEU A 218 2.61 -12.13 19.83
CA LEU A 218 3.63 -12.11 18.77
C LEU A 218 4.80 -13.10 19.06
N THR A 219 4.94 -13.54 20.30
CA THR A 219 5.97 -14.52 20.73
C THR A 219 5.41 -15.90 21.08
N GLY A 220 4.15 -16.17 20.75
CA GLY A 220 3.51 -17.48 20.99
C GLY A 220 3.13 -17.78 22.44
N LYS A 221 3.08 -16.77 23.31
CA LYS A 221 2.85 -16.93 24.77
C LYS A 221 1.41 -16.63 25.19
N ALA A 222 0.60 -16.06 24.33
CA ALA A 222 -0.80 -15.71 24.61
C ALA A 222 -1.67 -15.95 23.37
N ASN A 223 -2.94 -16.24 23.58
CA ASN A 223 -3.95 -16.41 22.53
C ASN A 223 -5.25 -15.68 22.93
N ILE A 224 -6.21 -15.60 22.04
CA ILE A 224 -7.51 -14.97 22.33
C ILE A 224 -8.33 -15.87 23.27
N SER A 225 -8.42 -17.16 22.95
CA SER A 225 -9.32 -18.11 23.62
C SER A 225 -9.08 -18.21 25.12
N ASP A 226 -7.81 -18.12 25.56
CA ASP A 226 -7.41 -18.23 26.97
C ASP A 226 -7.30 -16.88 27.69
N THR A 227 -7.60 -15.76 26.99
CA THR A 227 -7.47 -14.41 27.55
C THR A 227 -8.83 -13.75 27.77
N PRO A 228 -9.31 -13.64 29.03
CA PRO A 228 -10.64 -13.09 29.31
C PRO A 228 -10.89 -11.71 28.71
N GLY A 229 -9.92 -10.78 28.78
CA GLY A 229 -10.06 -9.44 28.21
C GLY A 229 -10.15 -9.44 26.69
N MET A 230 -9.46 -10.35 26.00
CA MET A 230 -9.61 -10.51 24.56
C MET A 230 -10.96 -11.12 24.18
N MET A 231 -11.43 -12.13 24.92
CA MET A 231 -12.77 -12.69 24.74
C MET A 231 -13.88 -11.66 24.98
N GLU A 232 -13.67 -10.72 25.90
CA GLU A 232 -14.58 -9.58 26.10
C GLU A 232 -14.55 -8.65 24.87
N SER A 233 -13.38 -8.33 24.34
CA SER A 233 -13.24 -7.55 23.11
C SER A 233 -13.93 -8.22 21.92
N MET A 234 -13.85 -9.54 21.79
CA MET A 234 -14.57 -10.28 20.74
C MET A 234 -16.09 -10.15 20.90
N ARG A 235 -16.62 -10.26 22.13
CA ARG A 235 -18.05 -10.02 22.39
C ARG A 235 -18.46 -8.58 22.08
N TYR A 236 -17.57 -7.62 22.35
CA TYR A 236 -17.82 -6.23 22.03
C TYR A 236 -17.87 -5.99 20.52
N ILE A 237 -17.00 -6.64 19.74
CA ILE A 237 -17.07 -6.63 18.27
C ILE A 237 -18.40 -7.23 17.77
N GLN A 238 -18.89 -8.30 18.41
CA GLN A 238 -20.19 -8.86 18.09
C GLN A 238 -21.31 -7.84 18.29
N LYS A 239 -21.30 -7.09 19.41
CA LYS A 239 -22.28 -6.02 19.65
C LYS A 239 -22.27 -4.96 18.54
N TRP A 240 -21.09 -4.55 18.07
CA TRP A 240 -20.96 -3.60 16.96
C TRP A 240 -21.58 -4.15 15.66
N LYS A 241 -21.39 -5.43 15.39
CA LYS A 241 -21.99 -6.08 14.24
C LYS A 241 -23.51 -6.14 14.37
N ASP A 242 -24.02 -6.53 15.55
CA ASP A 242 -25.45 -6.74 15.79
C ASP A 242 -26.27 -5.46 15.59
N ILE A 243 -25.72 -4.30 15.91
CA ILE A 243 -26.36 -3.00 15.65
C ILE A 243 -26.13 -2.47 14.23
N GLY A 244 -25.35 -3.16 13.38
CA GLY A 244 -25.10 -2.77 11.99
C GLY A 244 -23.93 -1.81 11.77
N MET A 245 -23.01 -1.66 12.73
CA MET A 245 -21.80 -0.83 12.55
C MET A 245 -20.75 -1.49 11.65
N LEU A 246 -20.76 -2.81 11.53
CA LEU A 246 -19.84 -3.56 10.65
C LEU A 246 -20.51 -3.96 9.32
N ASP A 247 -21.40 -3.11 8.80
CA ASP A 247 -22.04 -3.34 7.51
C ASP A 247 -21.13 -3.02 6.35
N CYS A 248 -20.69 -4.05 5.63
CA CYS A 248 -19.89 -3.94 4.41
C CYS A 248 -20.73 -4.16 3.13
N SER A 249 -22.06 -4.22 3.22
CA SER A 249 -22.93 -4.33 2.06
C SER A 249 -22.85 -3.07 1.20
N GLY A 250 -22.71 -3.24 -0.12
CA GLY A 250 -22.45 -2.13 -1.05
C GLY A 250 -20.99 -1.65 -1.10
N SER A 251 -20.11 -2.20 -0.26
CA SER A 251 -18.67 -2.02 -0.44
C SER A 251 -18.21 -2.95 -1.55
N ASP A 252 -17.43 -2.40 -2.47
CA ASP A 252 -16.74 -3.18 -3.49
C ASP A 252 -15.26 -3.19 -3.16
N ALA A 253 -14.74 -4.36 -2.80
CA ALA A 253 -13.33 -4.54 -2.49
C ALA A 253 -12.41 -4.22 -3.68
N SER A 254 -12.93 -4.15 -4.90
CA SER A 254 -12.21 -3.72 -6.09
C SER A 254 -12.13 -2.19 -6.25
N SER A 255 -12.86 -1.42 -5.42
CA SER A 255 -12.94 0.04 -5.54
C SER A 255 -13.20 0.73 -4.20
N ASP A 256 -12.21 1.49 -3.73
CA ASP A 256 -12.33 2.42 -2.59
C ASP A 256 -13.46 3.44 -2.75
N HIS A 257 -13.79 3.75 -4.00
CA HIS A 257 -14.71 4.81 -4.33
C HIS A 257 -16.15 4.45 -4.00
N ARG A 258 -16.59 3.19 -4.17
CA ARG A 258 -18.00 2.82 -3.97
C ARG A 258 -18.49 3.00 -2.53
N THR A 259 -17.69 2.63 -1.54
CA THR A 259 -18.06 2.86 -0.14
C THR A 259 -18.24 4.33 0.15
N ARG A 260 -17.34 5.14 -0.38
CA ARG A 260 -17.37 6.60 -0.27
C ARG A 260 -18.54 7.19 -1.03
N GLU A 261 -18.79 6.75 -2.26
CA GLU A 261 -19.96 7.15 -3.06
C GLU A 261 -21.27 6.81 -2.34
N GLU A 262 -21.34 5.65 -1.68
CA GLU A 262 -22.51 5.27 -0.91
C GLU A 262 -22.71 6.18 0.31
N PHE A 263 -21.63 6.51 1.01
CA PHE A 263 -21.67 7.41 2.16
C PHE A 263 -22.10 8.82 1.79
N ILE A 264 -21.56 9.38 0.70
CA ILE A 264 -21.88 10.76 0.25
C ILE A 264 -23.26 10.92 -0.38
N LYS A 265 -24.00 9.85 -0.63
CA LYS A 265 -25.43 9.95 -1.02
C LYS A 265 -26.30 10.60 0.06
N GLY A 266 -25.75 10.80 1.27
CA GLY A 266 -26.38 11.54 2.34
C GLY A 266 -27.45 10.79 3.14
N ASN A 267 -27.55 9.45 2.99
CA ASN A 267 -28.49 8.62 3.76
C ASN A 267 -27.78 7.59 4.66
N THR A 268 -26.46 7.73 4.85
CA THR A 268 -25.66 6.87 5.73
C THR A 268 -25.04 7.73 6.82
N LEU A 269 -25.19 7.30 8.08
CA LEU A 269 -24.78 8.12 9.23
C LEU A 269 -23.29 8.01 9.51
N PHE A 270 -22.71 6.80 9.44
CA PHE A 270 -21.30 6.55 9.74
C PHE A 270 -20.58 5.87 8.58
N MET A 271 -19.28 6.14 8.50
CA MET A 271 -18.34 5.37 7.67
C MET A 271 -17.13 5.00 8.51
N LEU A 272 -16.78 3.71 8.53
CA LEU A 272 -15.54 3.22 9.10
C LEU A 272 -14.44 3.31 8.05
N GLY A 273 -13.31 3.92 8.43
CA GLY A 273 -12.16 4.14 7.54
C GLY A 273 -11.15 5.11 8.15
N ASN A 274 -10.35 5.71 7.31
CA ASN A 274 -9.38 6.74 7.72
C ASN A 274 -9.91 8.16 7.43
N GLN A 275 -9.19 9.20 7.91
CA GLN A 275 -9.56 10.61 7.75
C GLN A 275 -9.65 11.06 6.28
N ASN A 276 -9.01 10.37 5.35
CA ASN A 276 -9.04 10.74 3.92
C ASN A 276 -10.46 10.71 3.36
N GLY A 277 -11.38 9.99 4.03
CA GLY A 277 -12.79 10.00 3.70
C GLY A 277 -13.49 11.34 3.87
N ILE A 278 -12.93 12.25 4.69
CA ILE A 278 -13.53 13.55 5.02
C ILE A 278 -12.74 14.76 4.51
N THR A 279 -11.54 14.57 3.97
CA THR A 279 -10.61 15.66 3.64
C THR A 279 -10.72 16.16 2.21
N GLU A 280 -11.39 15.43 1.33
CA GLU A 280 -11.55 15.82 -0.07
C GLU A 280 -12.93 16.41 -0.33
N SER A 281 -13.02 17.26 -1.35
CA SER A 281 -14.31 17.67 -1.91
C SER A 281 -15.01 16.43 -2.46
N LEU A 282 -16.02 15.98 -1.74
CA LEU A 282 -16.74 14.75 -2.06
C LEU A 282 -17.88 14.98 -3.09
N GLY A 283 -18.01 16.19 -3.63
CA GLY A 283 -19.10 16.52 -4.54
C GLY A 283 -20.48 16.56 -3.86
N THR A 284 -20.52 16.80 -2.55
CA THR A 284 -21.74 16.96 -1.73
C THR A 284 -21.64 18.26 -0.90
N GLU A 285 -22.79 18.80 -0.53
CA GLU A 285 -22.89 19.95 0.39
C GLU A 285 -22.92 19.52 1.86
N ASP A 286 -22.97 18.21 2.14
CA ASP A 286 -22.97 17.68 3.50
C ASP A 286 -21.65 17.97 4.22
N GLU A 287 -21.74 18.32 5.49
CA GLU A 287 -20.62 18.43 6.41
C GLU A 287 -20.38 17.09 7.12
N PHE A 288 -19.10 16.76 7.29
CA PHE A 288 -18.66 15.54 7.98
C PHE A 288 -17.83 15.89 9.20
N GLY A 289 -17.84 14.97 10.17
CA GLY A 289 -16.98 15.02 11.35
C GLY A 289 -16.26 13.68 11.56
N LEU A 290 -15.29 13.68 12.45
CA LEU A 290 -14.57 12.49 12.88
C LEU A 290 -14.75 12.32 14.39
N MET A 291 -15.22 11.15 14.83
CA MET A 291 -15.34 10.80 16.25
C MET A 291 -14.39 9.64 16.59
N PRO A 292 -13.98 9.49 17.88
CA PRO A 292 -13.13 8.38 18.27
C PRO A 292 -13.85 7.04 18.14
N TYR A 293 -13.10 5.95 18.09
CA TYR A 293 -13.63 4.65 18.44
C TYR A 293 -14.02 4.66 19.90
N ILE A 294 -15.22 4.19 20.21
CA ILE A 294 -15.77 4.29 21.57
C ILE A 294 -15.60 2.96 22.31
N SER A 295 -15.23 3.05 23.59
CA SER A 295 -15.31 1.95 24.52
C SER A 295 -16.75 1.74 24.98
N GLU A 296 -17.04 0.59 25.59
CA GLU A 296 -18.41 0.24 26.00
C GLU A 296 -19.01 1.29 26.95
N ASP A 297 -18.23 1.74 27.92
CA ASP A 297 -18.60 2.76 28.92
C ASP A 297 -18.17 4.19 28.58
N GLY A 298 -17.44 4.39 27.48
CA GLY A 298 -16.92 5.69 27.05
C GLY A 298 -15.62 6.14 27.75
N SER A 299 -15.05 5.31 28.63
CA SER A 299 -13.86 5.69 29.42
C SER A 299 -12.55 5.66 28.63
N GLN A 300 -12.51 4.92 27.51
CA GLN A 300 -11.32 4.72 26.67
C GLN A 300 -11.58 5.07 25.21
N ASN A 301 -12.38 6.09 24.95
CA ASN A 301 -12.60 6.56 23.59
C ASN A 301 -11.30 7.06 22.97
N VAL A 302 -10.94 6.59 21.77
CA VAL A 302 -9.61 6.79 21.22
C VAL A 302 -9.62 7.04 19.72
N PHE A 303 -8.81 8.04 19.29
CA PHE A 303 -8.36 8.16 17.91
C PHE A 303 -7.08 7.33 17.74
N ILE A 304 -6.97 6.63 16.62
CA ILE A 304 -5.86 5.72 16.38
C ILE A 304 -4.98 6.29 15.27
N LEU A 305 -3.69 6.44 15.55
CA LEU A 305 -2.70 6.89 14.58
C LEU A 305 -1.94 5.69 14.04
N ASN A 306 -1.92 5.56 12.72
CA ASN A 306 -1.11 4.56 12.03
C ASN A 306 -0.03 5.24 11.21
N VAL A 307 1.21 4.78 11.38
CA VAL A 307 2.32 5.25 10.55
C VAL A 307 2.07 4.84 9.10
N ASN A 308 2.13 5.82 8.23
CA ASN A 308 1.92 5.59 6.80
C ASN A 308 3.19 5.09 6.11
N ARG A 309 4.34 5.64 6.51
CA ARG A 309 5.65 5.27 5.96
C ARG A 309 6.75 5.36 7.01
N TYR A 310 7.72 4.48 6.86
CA TYR A 310 9.00 4.52 7.59
C TYR A 310 10.12 4.68 6.58
N PHE A 311 11.23 5.34 6.98
CA PHE A 311 12.42 5.52 6.17
C PHE A 311 13.66 5.07 6.91
N GLY A 312 14.53 4.34 6.23
CA GLY A 312 15.82 3.89 6.74
C GLY A 312 16.94 4.09 5.72
N VAL A 313 18.18 4.07 6.19
CA VAL A 313 19.40 4.28 5.39
C VAL A 313 20.18 2.97 5.31
N ASN A 314 20.55 2.57 4.09
CA ASN A 314 21.29 1.34 3.83
C ASN A 314 22.67 1.37 4.48
N LYS A 315 22.98 0.37 5.30
CA LYS A 315 24.26 0.24 6.01
C LYS A 315 25.49 0.10 5.10
N LYS A 316 25.29 -0.35 3.86
CA LYS A 316 26.38 -0.42 2.87
C LYS A 316 27.04 0.95 2.62
N LEU A 317 26.32 2.05 2.86
CA LEU A 317 26.82 3.41 2.71
C LEU A 317 27.96 3.75 3.68
N GLU A 318 28.12 3.01 4.79
CA GLU A 318 29.28 3.17 5.67
C GLU A 318 30.62 2.99 4.95
N LYS A 319 30.63 2.28 3.82
CA LYS A 319 31.81 2.09 2.94
C LYS A 319 32.06 3.26 1.99
N ASN A 320 31.11 4.19 1.86
CA ASN A 320 31.21 5.38 1.03
C ASN A 320 30.76 6.62 1.84
N PRO A 321 31.66 7.25 2.62
CA PRO A 321 31.31 8.35 3.52
C PRO A 321 30.65 9.55 2.85
N GLU A 322 31.00 9.87 1.61
CA GLU A 322 30.40 10.99 0.87
C GLU A 322 28.93 10.69 0.52
N LYS A 323 28.67 9.46 0.04
CA LYS A 323 27.32 9.02 -0.29
C LYS A 323 26.46 8.86 0.97
N LEU A 324 27.05 8.39 2.08
CA LEU A 324 26.39 8.33 3.38
C LEU A 324 25.97 9.73 3.85
N GLU A 325 26.88 10.72 3.76
CA GLU A 325 26.58 12.10 4.14
C GLU A 325 25.39 12.64 3.34
N ASP A 326 25.34 12.39 2.03
CA ASP A 326 24.25 12.84 1.18
C ASP A 326 22.91 12.13 1.52
N ALA A 327 22.92 10.84 1.83
CA ALA A 327 21.73 10.13 2.32
C ALA A 327 21.24 10.70 3.67
N LEU A 328 22.16 11.03 4.58
CA LEU A 328 21.82 11.65 5.87
C LEU A 328 21.28 13.08 5.70
N LYS A 329 21.73 13.84 4.70
CA LYS A 329 21.14 15.15 4.34
C LYS A 329 19.68 15.00 3.90
N ILE A 330 19.37 13.97 3.11
CA ILE A 330 17.97 13.65 2.74
C ILE A 330 17.15 13.34 4.01
N MET A 331 17.66 12.49 4.92
CA MET A 331 16.99 12.17 6.17
C MET A 331 16.81 13.40 7.07
N ARG A 332 17.77 14.32 7.09
CA ARG A 332 17.68 15.59 7.83
C ARG A 332 16.55 16.47 7.30
N VAL A 333 16.40 16.60 5.98
CA VAL A 333 15.28 17.35 5.37
C VAL A 333 13.96 16.64 5.66
N LEU A 334 13.90 15.33 5.50
CA LEU A 334 12.72 14.52 5.81
C LEU A 334 12.27 14.71 7.28
N SER A 335 13.20 14.94 8.18
CA SER A 335 12.95 15.15 9.62
C SER A 335 12.60 16.60 9.98
N THR A 336 12.17 17.40 9.02
CA THR A 336 11.64 18.76 9.21
C THR A 336 10.17 18.84 8.79
N VAL A 337 9.42 19.78 9.37
CA VAL A 337 8.01 19.99 9.00
C VAL A 337 7.88 20.34 7.50
N GLU A 338 8.75 21.21 6.98
CA GLU A 338 8.75 21.58 5.55
C GLU A 338 9.05 20.37 4.66
N GLY A 339 10.13 19.63 4.95
CA GLY A 339 10.54 18.48 4.16
C GLY A 339 9.50 17.36 4.18
N MET A 340 9.00 17.01 5.37
CA MET A 340 8.00 15.94 5.47
C MET A 340 6.66 16.33 4.84
N SER A 341 6.26 17.60 4.94
CA SER A 341 5.05 18.10 4.26
C SER A 341 5.22 18.09 2.74
N SER A 342 6.42 18.45 2.23
CA SER A 342 6.69 18.46 0.79
C SER A 342 6.63 17.06 0.17
N LEU A 343 6.90 16.01 0.93
CA LEU A 343 6.77 14.62 0.48
C LEU A 343 5.33 14.26 0.05
N HIS A 344 4.34 14.96 0.58
CA HIS A 344 2.91 14.75 0.27
C HIS A 344 2.32 15.83 -0.61
N ALA A 345 3.07 16.88 -0.94
CA ALA A 345 2.54 18.05 -1.64
C ALA A 345 1.97 17.69 -3.03
N ASP A 346 2.53 16.66 -3.65
CA ASP A 346 2.14 16.15 -4.98
C ASP A 346 1.07 15.05 -4.91
N THR A 347 0.53 14.77 -3.72
CA THR A 347 -0.47 13.73 -3.49
C THR A 347 -1.79 14.32 -2.97
N THR A 348 -2.84 13.50 -2.98
CA THR A 348 -4.12 13.83 -2.33
C THR A 348 -4.07 13.64 -0.80
N LEU A 349 -2.97 13.11 -0.25
CA LEU A 349 -2.80 12.78 1.17
C LEU A 349 -2.35 13.97 2.03
N LYS A 350 -2.77 15.18 1.68
CA LYS A 350 -2.40 16.44 2.38
C LYS A 350 -2.83 16.50 3.85
N SER A 351 -3.78 15.67 4.25
CA SER A 351 -4.27 15.59 5.62
C SER A 351 -3.44 14.71 6.55
N ASN A 352 -2.31 14.17 6.08
CA ASN A 352 -1.48 13.34 6.94
C ASN A 352 -0.87 14.15 8.09
N LEU A 353 -0.85 13.52 9.26
CA LEU A 353 -0.24 14.08 10.46
C LEU A 353 1.26 13.80 10.48
N LEU A 354 2.03 14.67 11.13
CA LEU A 354 3.49 14.54 11.21
C LEU A 354 3.92 14.10 12.63
N PRO A 355 4.97 13.27 12.76
CA PRO A 355 5.50 12.82 14.04
C PRO A 355 6.42 13.86 14.73
N LEU A 356 6.47 15.10 14.25
CA LEU A 356 7.45 16.11 14.62
C LEU A 356 6.93 17.06 15.72
N LYS A 357 7.80 17.47 16.66
CA LYS A 357 7.47 18.31 17.81
C LYS A 357 6.84 19.67 17.42
N CYS A 358 7.27 20.25 16.32
CA CYS A 358 6.79 21.56 15.87
C CYS A 358 5.58 21.47 14.93
N ALA A 359 5.18 20.27 14.54
CA ALA A 359 4.02 20.08 13.69
C ALA A 359 2.72 20.28 14.48
N LYS A 360 1.71 20.83 13.80
CA LYS A 360 0.36 20.97 14.32
C LYS A 360 -0.62 20.26 13.41
N ALA A 361 -1.67 19.70 14.00
CA ALA A 361 -2.76 19.15 13.23
C ALA A 361 -3.44 20.27 12.42
N ASP A 362 -3.65 20.02 11.12
CA ASP A 362 -4.31 21.01 10.26
C ASP A 362 -5.80 21.12 10.63
N ALA A 363 -6.19 22.27 11.22
CA ALA A 363 -7.56 22.54 11.62
C ALA A 363 -8.55 22.56 10.44
N THR A 364 -8.08 22.68 9.20
CA THR A 364 -8.92 22.56 8.00
C THR A 364 -9.50 21.15 7.86
N TYR A 365 -8.67 20.13 8.16
CA TYR A 365 -9.05 18.73 8.08
C TYR A 365 -9.56 18.15 9.41
N PHE A 366 -9.03 18.65 10.53
CA PHE A 366 -9.29 18.13 11.88
C PHE A 366 -9.97 19.16 12.78
N LYS A 367 -10.94 19.91 12.24
CA LYS A 367 -11.58 21.05 12.93
C LYS A 367 -11.97 20.75 14.39
N ASP A 368 -12.62 19.62 14.59
CA ASP A 368 -13.21 19.26 15.88
C ASP A 368 -12.24 18.49 16.80
N ILE A 369 -11.11 18.00 16.27
CA ILE A 369 -10.22 17.09 17.00
C ILE A 369 -8.74 17.51 17.00
N ALA A 370 -8.39 18.60 16.32
CA ALA A 370 -7.00 19.06 16.24
C ALA A 370 -6.36 19.22 17.63
N ALA A 371 -7.09 19.79 18.59
CA ALA A 371 -6.61 19.96 19.96
C ALA A 371 -6.38 18.60 20.68
N VAL A 372 -7.19 17.59 20.40
CA VAL A 372 -7.04 16.23 20.95
C VAL A 372 -5.78 15.57 20.40
N ILE A 373 -5.55 15.72 19.10
CA ILE A 373 -4.36 15.20 18.42
C ILE A 373 -3.10 15.90 18.92
N ASP A 374 -3.12 17.23 18.99
CA ASP A 374 -1.99 18.05 19.45
C ASP A 374 -1.66 17.82 20.94
N ALA A 375 -2.67 17.48 21.75
CA ALA A 375 -2.47 17.06 23.14
C ALA A 375 -1.92 15.64 23.30
N GLY A 376 -1.80 14.87 22.20
CA GLY A 376 -1.30 13.49 22.21
C GLY A 376 -2.32 12.46 22.72
N ASN A 377 -3.60 12.81 22.84
CA ASN A 377 -4.66 11.89 23.28
C ASN A 377 -5.09 10.93 22.15
N THR A 378 -4.13 10.16 21.68
CA THR A 378 -4.27 9.21 20.57
C THR A 378 -3.55 7.92 20.92
N ALA A 379 -3.97 6.81 20.33
CA ALA A 379 -3.25 5.54 20.41
C ALA A 379 -2.52 5.25 19.10
N THR A 380 -1.41 4.54 19.16
CA THR A 380 -0.74 4.02 17.97
C THR A 380 -1.41 2.72 17.52
N MET A 381 -1.57 2.54 16.23
CA MET A 381 -2.10 1.30 15.65
C MET A 381 -1.27 0.10 16.10
N ILE A 382 -1.94 -0.96 16.53
CA ILE A 382 -1.29 -2.10 17.18
C ILE A 382 -1.07 -3.31 16.27
N TYR A 383 -1.55 -3.30 15.04
CA TYR A 383 -1.41 -4.48 14.19
C TYR A 383 -0.02 -4.62 13.52
N ASN A 384 0.86 -3.64 13.67
CA ASN A 384 2.26 -3.77 13.24
C ASN A 384 2.92 -4.96 13.96
N GLY A 385 3.51 -5.86 13.18
CA GLY A 385 4.03 -7.15 13.64
C GLY A 385 3.13 -8.34 13.34
N TRP A 386 1.91 -8.11 12.85
CA TRP A 386 0.94 -9.13 12.48
C TRP A 386 0.84 -9.31 10.96
N GLU A 387 1.76 -8.72 10.20
CA GLU A 387 1.69 -8.64 8.74
C GLU A 387 1.60 -10.01 8.07
N ASN A 388 2.24 -11.03 8.66
CA ASN A 388 2.23 -12.38 8.10
C ASN A 388 0.87 -13.09 8.21
N THR A 389 0.00 -12.60 9.09
CA THR A 389 -1.34 -13.17 9.34
C THR A 389 -2.46 -12.23 8.97
N LEU A 390 -2.11 -10.98 8.62
CA LEU A 390 -3.06 -9.91 8.34
C LEU A 390 -4.11 -10.31 7.28
N VAL A 391 -3.66 -10.99 6.22
CA VAL A 391 -4.52 -11.43 5.12
C VAL A 391 -5.48 -12.53 5.58
N ASN A 392 -4.99 -13.57 6.23
CA ASN A 392 -5.81 -14.72 6.64
C ASN A 392 -6.84 -14.32 7.70
N THR A 393 -6.38 -13.66 8.76
CA THR A 393 -7.27 -13.14 9.81
C THR A 393 -8.24 -12.11 9.27
N GLY A 394 -7.76 -11.20 8.40
CA GLY A 394 -8.60 -10.17 7.79
C GLY A 394 -9.68 -10.76 6.88
N THR A 395 -9.34 -11.76 6.06
CA THR A 395 -10.31 -12.48 5.23
C THR A 395 -11.38 -13.14 6.10
N LYS A 396 -10.99 -13.84 7.17
CA LYS A 396 -11.94 -14.48 8.10
C LYS A 396 -12.84 -13.45 8.78
N MET A 397 -12.30 -12.29 9.14
CA MET A 397 -13.10 -11.21 9.71
C MET A 397 -14.09 -10.61 8.68
N LEU A 398 -13.70 -10.49 7.41
CA LEU A 398 -14.62 -10.07 6.35
C LEU A 398 -15.74 -11.09 6.12
N GLU A 399 -15.43 -12.38 6.10
CA GLU A 399 -16.42 -13.46 6.04
C GLU A 399 -17.42 -13.37 7.21
N TYR A 400 -16.91 -13.08 8.42
CA TYR A 400 -17.74 -12.85 9.59
C TYR A 400 -18.66 -11.62 9.42
N MET A 401 -18.13 -10.50 8.94
CA MET A 401 -18.91 -9.30 8.65
C MET A 401 -20.02 -9.56 7.62
N GLN A 402 -19.75 -10.41 6.62
CA GLN A 402 -20.67 -10.83 5.56
C GLN A 402 -21.62 -11.97 5.96
N ASN A 403 -21.60 -12.42 7.19
CA ASN A 403 -22.38 -13.58 7.70
C ASN A 403 -22.01 -14.92 7.04
N GLN A 404 -20.79 -15.07 6.56
CA GLN A 404 -20.24 -16.30 5.97
C GLN A 404 -19.39 -17.11 6.98
N ALA A 405 -19.03 -16.51 8.11
CA ALA A 405 -18.33 -17.13 9.22
C ALA A 405 -18.90 -16.70 10.56
N THR A 406 -18.60 -17.45 11.63
CA THR A 406 -18.97 -17.13 13.01
C THR A 406 -17.84 -16.34 13.71
N LEU A 407 -18.14 -15.76 14.88
CA LEU A 407 -17.14 -15.12 15.72
C LEU A 407 -16.08 -16.14 16.21
N GLU A 408 -16.50 -17.36 16.51
CA GLU A 408 -15.64 -18.47 16.90
C GLU A 408 -14.66 -18.86 15.78
N ASP A 409 -15.07 -18.74 14.51
CA ASP A 409 -14.18 -18.97 13.37
C ASP A 409 -13.09 -17.89 13.29
N VAL A 410 -13.42 -16.62 13.59
CA VAL A 410 -12.44 -15.54 13.68
C VAL A 410 -11.44 -15.79 14.80
N ILE A 411 -11.92 -16.13 16.01
CA ILE A 411 -11.07 -16.44 17.17
C ILE A 411 -10.12 -17.59 16.83
N ARG A 412 -10.66 -18.69 16.28
CA ARG A 412 -9.87 -19.85 15.87
C ARG A 412 -8.83 -19.51 14.80
N GLN A 413 -9.16 -18.61 13.87
CA GLN A 413 -8.22 -18.15 12.86
C GLN A 413 -7.08 -17.36 13.48
N VAL A 414 -7.38 -16.40 14.36
CA VAL A 414 -6.35 -15.60 15.04
C VAL A 414 -5.43 -16.49 15.88
N ASP A 415 -5.98 -17.39 16.68
CA ASP A 415 -5.20 -18.30 17.52
C ASP A 415 -4.37 -19.28 16.68
N GLY A 416 -4.93 -19.79 15.58
CA GLY A 416 -4.21 -20.66 14.64
C GLY A 416 -3.12 -19.94 13.85
N ASP A 417 -3.30 -18.67 13.55
CA ASP A 417 -2.30 -17.85 12.86
C ASP A 417 -1.09 -17.52 13.73
N GLN A 418 -1.20 -17.66 15.06
CA GLN A 418 -0.09 -17.40 15.98
C GLN A 418 1.15 -18.25 15.65
N GLU A 419 0.96 -19.53 15.31
CA GLU A 419 2.09 -20.37 14.87
C GLU A 419 2.80 -19.77 13.66
N ARG A 420 2.04 -19.20 12.71
CA ARG A 420 2.61 -18.52 11.53
C ARG A 420 3.32 -17.22 11.89
N VAL A 421 2.81 -16.47 12.85
CA VAL A 421 3.49 -15.24 13.36
C VAL A 421 4.84 -15.61 13.97
N VAL A 422 4.87 -16.67 14.77
CA VAL A 422 6.07 -17.11 15.49
C VAL A 422 7.06 -17.82 14.57
N ASN A 423 6.57 -18.72 13.71
CA ASN A 423 7.39 -19.61 12.89
C ASN A 423 7.68 -19.06 11.49
N GLY A 424 6.94 -18.04 11.05
CA GLY A 424 7.24 -17.28 9.83
C GLY A 424 6.99 -17.98 8.50
N ASP A 425 6.19 -19.07 8.46
CA ASP A 425 5.95 -19.84 7.23
C ASP A 425 4.67 -19.39 6.48
N PRO A 426 4.78 -18.54 5.46
CA PRO A 426 3.67 -18.31 4.53
C PRO A 426 3.42 -19.58 3.69
N GLU A 427 2.17 -19.76 3.24
CA GLU A 427 1.85 -20.79 2.25
C GLU A 427 2.62 -20.53 0.95
N ILE A 428 3.50 -21.47 0.57
CA ILE A 428 4.31 -21.36 -0.64
C ILE A 428 3.54 -21.95 -1.83
N ILE A 429 3.30 -21.10 -2.83
CA ILE A 429 2.59 -21.44 -4.06
C ILE A 429 3.54 -22.07 -5.07
N THR A 430 4.74 -21.51 -5.22
CA THR A 430 5.83 -22.00 -6.09
C THR A 430 7.18 -21.59 -5.52
N THR A 431 8.29 -21.97 -6.15
CA THR A 431 9.63 -21.54 -5.75
C THR A 431 10.37 -20.93 -6.93
N ALA A 432 10.73 -19.66 -6.83
CA ALA A 432 11.63 -19.02 -7.80
C ALA A 432 13.07 -19.48 -7.55
N THR A 433 13.72 -19.99 -8.60
CA THR A 433 15.09 -20.51 -8.52
C THR A 433 16.15 -19.43 -8.73
N GLU A 434 15.74 -18.31 -9.26
CA GLU A 434 16.55 -17.11 -9.54
C GLU A 434 15.70 -15.85 -9.41
N VAL A 435 16.33 -14.68 -9.47
CA VAL A 435 15.60 -13.39 -9.52
C VAL A 435 14.91 -13.30 -10.86
N ILE A 436 13.59 -13.09 -10.85
CA ILE A 436 12.79 -12.82 -12.05
C ILE A 436 12.72 -11.30 -12.22
N SER A 437 13.24 -10.79 -13.33
CA SER A 437 13.26 -9.36 -13.64
C SER A 437 11.85 -8.76 -13.73
N GLN A 438 11.73 -7.45 -13.57
CA GLN A 438 10.45 -6.73 -13.69
C GLN A 438 9.77 -7.02 -15.05
N GLU A 439 10.53 -7.02 -16.13
CA GLU A 439 10.01 -7.30 -17.47
C GLU A 439 9.48 -8.74 -17.56
N ASN A 440 10.20 -9.72 -17.01
CA ASN A 440 9.76 -11.10 -17.03
C ASN A 440 8.60 -11.35 -16.05
N CYS A 441 8.52 -10.63 -14.94
CA CYS A 441 7.31 -10.59 -14.11
C CYS A 441 6.11 -10.07 -14.90
N ALA A 442 6.28 -9.00 -15.70
CA ALA A 442 5.20 -8.50 -16.54
C ALA A 442 4.78 -9.50 -17.64
N ARG A 443 5.74 -10.25 -18.20
CA ARG A 443 5.42 -11.35 -19.16
C ARG A 443 4.61 -12.46 -18.49
N LEU A 444 5.01 -12.90 -17.31
CA LEU A 444 4.28 -13.91 -16.54
C LEU A 444 2.86 -13.44 -16.18
N VAL A 445 2.73 -12.21 -15.69
CA VAL A 445 1.42 -11.60 -15.37
C VAL A 445 0.56 -11.48 -16.62
N GLY A 446 1.13 -11.01 -17.73
CA GLY A 446 0.41 -10.88 -18.98
C GLY A 446 -0.10 -12.22 -19.51
N ARG A 447 0.76 -13.24 -19.50
CA ARG A 447 0.37 -14.60 -19.85
C ARG A 447 -0.75 -15.12 -18.95
N CYS A 448 -0.59 -14.97 -17.62
CA CYS A 448 -1.61 -15.34 -16.65
C CYS A 448 -2.97 -14.70 -16.98
N PHE A 449 -2.97 -13.40 -17.24
CA PHE A 449 -4.20 -12.64 -17.51
C PHE A 449 -4.84 -13.02 -18.83
N ALA A 450 -4.04 -13.23 -19.88
CA ALA A 450 -4.55 -13.68 -21.15
C ALA A 450 -5.17 -15.09 -21.06
N GLU A 451 -4.47 -16.04 -20.44
CA GLU A 451 -4.97 -17.41 -20.22
C GLU A 451 -6.26 -17.41 -19.38
N ALA A 452 -6.32 -16.62 -18.28
CA ALA A 452 -7.47 -16.57 -17.39
C ALA A 452 -8.72 -15.93 -18.02
N THR A 453 -8.54 -15.02 -19.00
CA THR A 453 -9.64 -14.33 -19.69
C THR A 453 -9.96 -14.91 -21.06
N GLY A 454 -9.17 -15.88 -21.55
CA GLY A 454 -9.27 -16.40 -22.91
C GLY A 454 -8.90 -15.37 -23.98
N SER A 455 -8.04 -14.39 -23.62
CA SER A 455 -7.56 -13.37 -24.56
C SER A 455 -6.44 -13.90 -25.45
N ASP A 456 -6.32 -13.35 -26.67
CA ASP A 456 -5.30 -13.74 -27.65
C ASP A 456 -3.89 -13.33 -27.22
N LEU A 457 -3.80 -12.25 -26.43
CA LEU A 457 -2.54 -11.62 -25.99
C LEU A 457 -2.77 -10.74 -24.77
N ALA A 458 -1.67 -10.17 -24.24
CA ALA A 458 -1.75 -9.13 -23.22
C ALA A 458 -0.82 -7.94 -23.49
N LEU A 459 -1.27 -6.76 -23.06
CA LEU A 459 -0.49 -5.52 -22.97
C LEU A 459 -0.34 -5.16 -21.48
N VAL A 460 0.87 -5.24 -20.97
CA VAL A 460 1.17 -5.00 -19.54
C VAL A 460 2.11 -3.83 -19.39
N SER A 461 1.69 -2.77 -18.72
CA SER A 461 2.54 -1.62 -18.45
C SER A 461 3.59 -1.94 -17.39
N LEU A 462 4.84 -1.57 -17.68
CA LEU A 462 5.91 -1.50 -16.68
C LEU A 462 5.86 -0.15 -15.97
N GLY A 463 6.21 -0.13 -14.70
CA GLY A 463 6.32 1.14 -13.99
C GLY A 463 6.08 1.00 -12.49
N THR A 464 5.55 2.05 -11.91
CA THR A 464 5.28 2.13 -10.48
C THR A 464 3.79 2.03 -10.23
N TRP A 465 3.43 1.28 -9.21
CA TRP A 465 2.06 1.31 -8.70
C TRP A 465 1.74 2.70 -8.14
N ILE A 466 0.60 3.28 -8.56
CA ILE A 466 0.23 4.62 -8.19
C ILE A 466 -0.73 4.56 -7.01
N SER A 467 -0.28 5.06 -5.87
CA SER A 467 -1.10 5.17 -4.66
C SER A 467 -1.42 6.63 -4.39
N GLY A 468 -2.66 6.91 -4.01
CA GLY A 468 -3.02 8.18 -3.39
C GLY A 468 -3.53 9.30 -4.29
N ASN A 469 -3.68 9.09 -5.59
CA ASN A 469 -4.16 10.15 -6.51
C ASN A 469 -5.65 10.03 -6.89
N GLY A 470 -6.45 9.27 -6.13
CA GLY A 470 -7.86 9.06 -6.48
C GLY A 470 -8.08 8.29 -7.80
N ILE A 471 -7.01 7.87 -8.44
CA ILE A 471 -7.03 7.03 -9.63
C ILE A 471 -7.27 5.60 -9.17
N ASN A 472 -8.13 4.90 -9.86
CA ASN A 472 -8.33 3.48 -9.62
C ASN A 472 -6.99 2.77 -9.71
N GLN A 473 -6.51 2.28 -8.59
CA GLN A 473 -5.19 1.70 -8.43
C GLN A 473 -5.10 0.29 -9.03
N ASN A 474 -6.23 -0.27 -9.42
CA ASN A 474 -6.32 -1.58 -10.02
C ASN A 474 -5.99 -1.51 -11.51
N ASN A 475 -5.26 -2.49 -12.00
CA ASN A 475 -4.86 -2.62 -13.40
C ASN A 475 -3.86 -1.57 -13.90
N ASP A 476 -3.00 -1.09 -13.01
CA ASP A 476 -2.03 -0.06 -13.36
C ASP A 476 -0.75 -0.66 -13.99
N CYS A 477 0.28 -0.96 -13.21
CA CYS A 477 1.59 -1.37 -13.74
C CYS A 477 2.19 -2.54 -12.95
N VAL A 478 3.08 -3.31 -13.59
CA VAL A 478 4.00 -4.21 -12.90
C VAL A 478 5.24 -3.42 -12.49
N GLY A 479 5.43 -3.21 -11.19
CA GLY A 479 6.48 -2.34 -10.63
C GLY A 479 7.66 -3.08 -10.01
N GLY A 480 7.55 -4.38 -9.77
CA GLY A 480 8.51 -5.14 -9.00
C GLY A 480 9.10 -6.35 -9.72
N LYS A 481 10.04 -6.99 -9.02
CA LYS A 481 10.66 -8.26 -9.40
C LYS A 481 10.37 -9.32 -8.34
N LEU A 482 10.45 -10.60 -8.68
CA LEU A 482 10.42 -11.69 -7.73
C LEU A 482 11.85 -12.13 -7.38
N TYR A 483 12.06 -12.45 -6.12
CA TYR A 483 13.35 -12.91 -5.63
C TYR A 483 13.43 -14.44 -5.56
N ALA A 484 14.65 -14.98 -5.61
CA ALA A 484 14.91 -16.42 -5.52
C ALA A 484 14.55 -16.96 -4.13
N LYS A 485 13.34 -17.46 -3.98
CA LYS A 485 12.78 -18.01 -2.72
C LYS A 485 11.46 -18.74 -2.97
N GLY A 486 10.89 -19.33 -1.93
CA GLY A 486 9.48 -19.72 -1.95
C GLY A 486 8.58 -18.49 -2.15
N ILE A 487 7.68 -18.56 -3.11
CA ILE A 487 6.78 -17.49 -3.50
C ILE A 487 5.41 -17.71 -2.88
N SER A 488 5.00 -16.80 -2.02
CA SER A 488 3.68 -16.73 -1.40
C SER A 488 2.72 -15.83 -2.21
N GLN A 489 1.45 -15.79 -1.80
CA GLN A 489 0.51 -14.85 -2.42
C GLN A 489 0.87 -13.38 -2.14
N GLU A 490 1.53 -13.09 -1.01
CA GLU A 490 2.03 -11.75 -0.69
C GLU A 490 3.14 -11.34 -1.64
N ASP A 491 4.02 -12.28 -2.03
CA ASP A 491 5.04 -12.04 -3.05
C ASP A 491 4.41 -11.79 -4.42
N ILE A 492 3.43 -12.60 -4.81
CA ILE A 492 2.66 -12.39 -6.06
C ILE A 492 2.02 -11.00 -6.05
N CYS A 493 1.45 -10.57 -4.93
CA CYS A 493 0.83 -9.25 -4.81
C CYS A 493 1.83 -8.11 -5.09
N THR A 494 3.13 -8.30 -4.84
CA THR A 494 4.15 -7.28 -5.12
C THR A 494 4.32 -6.98 -6.60
N ILE A 495 3.98 -7.91 -7.47
CA ILE A 495 4.09 -7.78 -8.93
C ILE A 495 2.73 -7.67 -9.63
N LEU A 496 1.61 -7.84 -8.91
CA LEU A 496 0.29 -7.97 -9.50
C LEU A 496 -0.40 -6.60 -9.61
N PRO A 497 -0.62 -6.06 -10.83
CA PRO A 497 -1.22 -4.73 -11.01
C PRO A 497 -2.67 -4.64 -10.53
N THR A 498 -3.39 -5.76 -10.47
CA THR A 498 -4.75 -5.83 -9.93
C THR A 498 -4.81 -5.83 -8.41
N GLY A 499 -3.67 -5.94 -7.73
CA GLY A 499 -3.63 -6.07 -6.27
C GLY A 499 -4.41 -7.30 -5.77
N TRP A 500 -5.05 -7.15 -4.60
CA TRP A 500 -5.73 -8.26 -3.93
C TRP A 500 -7.07 -8.65 -4.53
N PHE A 501 -7.88 -7.68 -4.99
CA PHE A 501 -9.28 -7.89 -5.37
C PHE A 501 -9.63 -7.38 -6.76
N GLY A 502 -8.69 -6.69 -7.41
CA GLY A 502 -8.95 -6.12 -8.73
C GLY A 502 -9.20 -7.19 -9.78
N THR A 503 -10.14 -6.90 -10.69
CA THR A 503 -10.47 -7.77 -11.81
C THR A 503 -9.63 -7.45 -13.03
N ILE A 504 -9.34 -8.47 -13.84
CA ILE A 504 -8.63 -8.33 -15.10
C ILE A 504 -9.51 -7.58 -16.09
N LYS A 505 -8.93 -6.61 -16.81
CA LYS A 505 -9.62 -5.86 -17.87
C LYS A 505 -9.21 -6.39 -19.22
N THR A 506 -10.16 -6.34 -20.17
CA THR A 506 -9.97 -6.76 -21.55
C THR A 506 -10.43 -5.68 -22.52
N VAL A 507 -9.83 -5.65 -23.70
CA VAL A 507 -10.22 -4.77 -24.80
C VAL A 507 -10.12 -5.51 -26.14
N GLU A 508 -10.88 -5.05 -27.15
CA GLU A 508 -10.73 -5.47 -28.54
C GLU A 508 -9.95 -4.40 -29.29
N LEU A 509 -8.83 -4.77 -29.92
CA LEU A 509 -7.93 -3.88 -30.64
C LEU A 509 -7.49 -4.51 -31.94
N THR A 510 -7.29 -3.71 -32.97
CA THR A 510 -6.62 -4.17 -34.23
C THR A 510 -5.13 -4.37 -33.97
N GLY A 511 -4.48 -5.21 -34.76
CA GLY A 511 -3.03 -5.41 -34.66
C GLY A 511 -2.24 -4.11 -34.83
N LYS A 512 -2.74 -3.19 -35.66
CA LYS A 512 -2.16 -1.85 -35.81
C LYS A 512 -2.25 -1.04 -34.52
N GLN A 513 -3.40 -0.98 -33.86
CA GLN A 513 -3.59 -0.28 -32.58
C GLN A 513 -2.70 -0.87 -31.49
N ILE A 514 -2.57 -2.19 -31.42
CA ILE A 514 -1.69 -2.86 -30.45
C ILE A 514 -0.23 -2.44 -30.65
N LYS A 515 0.25 -2.44 -31.92
CA LYS A 515 1.62 -2.02 -32.26
C LYS A 515 1.87 -0.54 -31.94
N GLU A 516 0.87 0.32 -32.12
CA GLU A 516 0.94 1.75 -31.80
C GLU A 516 1.00 1.96 -30.29
N LEU A 517 0.12 1.33 -29.49
CA LEU A 517 0.14 1.40 -28.03
C LEU A 517 1.46 0.86 -27.46
N TYR A 518 1.94 -0.27 -27.98
CA TYR A 518 3.23 -0.84 -27.57
C TYR A 518 4.40 0.14 -27.80
N ARG A 519 4.40 0.85 -28.92
CA ARG A 519 5.44 1.84 -29.26
C ARG A 519 5.35 3.10 -28.40
N GLU A 520 4.15 3.57 -28.07
CA GLU A 520 3.93 4.83 -27.37
C GLU A 520 4.02 4.70 -25.84
N GLY A 521 3.70 3.53 -25.32
CA GLY A 521 3.68 3.29 -23.88
C GLY A 521 2.42 3.80 -23.19
N TYR A 522 2.39 3.66 -21.88
CA TYR A 522 1.29 4.04 -20.99
C TYR A 522 1.55 5.41 -20.35
N ASP A 523 0.74 6.40 -20.69
CA ASP A 523 0.70 7.68 -19.98
C ASP A 523 -0.27 7.57 -18.79
N ALA A 524 0.30 7.44 -17.61
CA ALA A 524 -0.47 7.31 -16.42
C ALA A 524 -1.18 8.63 -16.06
N ALA A 525 -2.47 8.70 -16.33
CA ALA A 525 -3.38 9.78 -15.92
C ALA A 525 -3.00 11.19 -16.41
N GLY A 526 -2.44 11.33 -17.61
CA GLY A 526 -2.10 12.64 -18.16
C GLY A 526 -0.98 13.36 -17.45
N THR A 527 -0.11 12.63 -16.76
CA THR A 527 1.02 13.24 -16.01
C THR A 527 2.23 13.52 -16.89
N GLY A 528 2.20 13.13 -18.16
CA GLY A 528 3.35 13.22 -19.06
C GLY A 528 4.47 12.23 -18.77
N LYS A 529 4.28 11.31 -17.82
CA LYS A 529 5.22 10.22 -17.50
C LYS A 529 4.74 8.95 -18.23
N ASN A 530 5.46 8.55 -19.28
CA ASN A 530 5.16 7.34 -20.02
C ASN A 530 5.94 6.15 -19.48
N TYR A 531 5.22 5.04 -19.30
CA TYR A 531 5.80 3.74 -18.95
C TYR A 531 5.71 2.81 -20.16
N PRO A 532 6.74 1.99 -20.44
CA PRO A 532 6.68 1.07 -21.56
C PRO A 532 5.66 -0.05 -21.32
N TYR A 533 5.00 -0.48 -22.39
CA TYR A 533 4.25 -1.74 -22.37
C TYR A 533 5.18 -2.92 -22.68
N VAL A 534 4.90 -4.04 -22.03
CA VAL A 534 5.35 -5.36 -22.45
C VAL A 534 4.21 -5.99 -23.24
N LEU A 535 4.49 -6.33 -24.50
CA LEU A 535 3.58 -7.11 -25.33
C LEU A 535 3.83 -8.60 -25.09
N VAL A 536 2.82 -9.29 -24.60
CA VAL A 536 2.84 -10.74 -24.37
C VAL A 536 1.92 -11.38 -25.39
N CYS A 537 2.52 -11.88 -26.48
CA CYS A 537 1.78 -12.30 -27.65
C CYS A 537 2.43 -13.55 -28.28
N PRO A 538 1.74 -14.71 -28.30
CA PRO A 538 2.26 -15.94 -28.88
C PRO A 538 2.06 -16.05 -30.41
N ILE A 539 1.41 -15.04 -31.02
CA ILE A 539 1.01 -15.02 -32.42
C ILE A 539 1.58 -13.80 -33.15
N GLU A 540 1.69 -13.87 -34.47
CA GLU A 540 2.02 -12.72 -35.31
C GLU A 540 0.81 -11.82 -35.49
N LEU A 541 0.98 -10.51 -35.31
CA LEU A 541 -0.08 -9.52 -35.40
C LEU A 541 -0.26 -9.02 -36.85
N GLU A 542 -1.47 -9.19 -37.39
CA GLU A 542 -1.92 -8.62 -38.65
C GLU A 542 -2.62 -7.28 -38.38
N ASP A 543 -2.24 -6.22 -39.12
CA ASP A 543 -2.66 -4.84 -38.83
C ASP A 543 -4.18 -4.65 -38.77
N GLU A 544 -4.91 -5.26 -39.70
CA GLU A 544 -6.36 -5.10 -39.86
C GLU A 544 -7.19 -6.12 -39.05
N LYS A 545 -6.55 -7.10 -38.47
CA LYS A 545 -7.23 -8.13 -37.67
C LYS A 545 -7.47 -7.65 -36.24
N THR A 546 -8.65 -7.91 -35.72
CA THR A 546 -9.01 -7.62 -34.35
C THR A 546 -8.62 -8.77 -33.41
N TYR A 547 -8.09 -8.43 -32.26
CA TYR A 547 -7.66 -9.35 -31.20
C TYR A 547 -8.26 -8.92 -29.87
N GLN A 548 -8.59 -9.88 -29.04
CA GLN A 548 -8.91 -9.64 -27.65
C GLN A 548 -7.62 -9.58 -26.82
N ALA A 549 -7.39 -8.49 -26.12
CA ALA A 549 -6.21 -8.29 -25.29
C ALA A 549 -6.59 -8.14 -23.82
N ALA A 550 -5.88 -8.86 -22.92
CA ALA A 550 -5.87 -8.53 -21.51
C ALA A 550 -4.96 -7.31 -21.30
N VAL A 551 -5.39 -6.33 -20.48
CA VAL A 551 -4.66 -5.07 -20.37
C VAL A 551 -4.42 -4.65 -18.93
N CYS A 552 -3.21 -4.14 -18.68
CA CYS A 552 -2.83 -3.38 -17.48
C CYS A 552 -2.20 -2.06 -17.92
N GLY A 553 -2.48 -0.97 -17.21
CA GLY A 553 -2.10 0.36 -17.65
C GLY A 553 -3.12 0.88 -18.70
N ILE A 554 -4.24 1.38 -18.21
CA ILE A 554 -5.35 1.84 -19.04
C ILE A 554 -5.22 3.36 -19.22
N SER A 555 -4.53 3.77 -20.29
CA SER A 555 -4.34 5.18 -20.66
C SER A 555 -5.64 5.82 -21.17
N GLU A 556 -5.72 7.15 -21.16
CA GLU A 556 -6.82 7.88 -21.78
C GLU A 556 -6.89 7.61 -23.30
N LYS A 557 -5.74 7.42 -23.95
CA LYS A 557 -5.69 7.00 -25.35
C LYS A 557 -6.39 5.66 -25.54
N LEU A 558 -6.05 4.65 -24.72
CA LEU A 558 -6.68 3.33 -24.81
C LEU A 558 -8.20 3.43 -24.63
N LYS A 559 -8.67 4.22 -23.63
CA LYS A 559 -10.11 4.45 -23.42
C LYS A 559 -10.79 5.15 -24.60
N SER A 560 -10.08 6.01 -25.31
CA SER A 560 -10.63 6.70 -26.48
C SER A 560 -10.69 5.81 -27.73
N GLU A 561 -9.82 4.83 -27.83
CA GLU A 561 -9.70 3.93 -28.99
C GLU A 561 -10.55 2.66 -28.87
N ALA A 562 -10.81 2.19 -27.65
CA ALA A 562 -11.52 0.95 -27.42
C ALA A 562 -12.32 0.95 -26.12
N LYS A 563 -13.37 0.15 -26.10
CA LYS A 563 -14.15 -0.08 -24.88
C LYS A 563 -13.42 -1.06 -23.97
N VAL A 564 -12.99 -0.57 -22.80
CA VAL A 564 -12.44 -1.43 -21.75
C VAL A 564 -13.59 -2.20 -21.08
N THR A 565 -13.46 -3.50 -21.01
CA THR A 565 -14.46 -4.39 -20.41
C THR A 565 -13.88 -5.08 -19.19
N ASP A 566 -14.67 -5.16 -18.12
CA ASP A 566 -14.34 -5.94 -16.94
C ASP A 566 -14.61 -7.42 -17.22
N SER A 567 -13.60 -8.28 -17.06
CA SER A 567 -13.76 -9.72 -17.26
C SER A 567 -14.52 -10.43 -16.14
N GLY A 568 -14.63 -9.78 -14.96
CA GLY A 568 -15.13 -10.41 -13.73
C GLY A 568 -14.15 -11.39 -13.07
N VAL A 569 -12.98 -11.65 -13.68
CA VAL A 569 -11.96 -12.55 -13.14
C VAL A 569 -11.07 -11.77 -12.18
N VAL A 570 -11.00 -12.20 -10.91
CA VAL A 570 -10.10 -11.61 -9.90
C VAL A 570 -8.66 -11.98 -10.25
N GLY A 571 -7.80 -10.98 -10.41
CA GLY A 571 -6.42 -11.19 -10.85
C GLY A 571 -5.58 -12.01 -9.87
N MET A 572 -5.78 -11.86 -8.55
CA MET A 572 -5.08 -12.66 -7.54
C MET A 572 -5.46 -14.14 -7.62
N ASP A 573 -6.73 -14.47 -7.82
CA ASP A 573 -7.16 -15.87 -7.94
C ASP A 573 -6.58 -16.51 -9.21
N ALA A 574 -6.60 -15.78 -10.32
CA ALA A 574 -5.96 -16.21 -11.55
C ALA A 574 -4.45 -16.42 -11.36
N ALA A 575 -3.77 -15.49 -10.69
CA ALA A 575 -2.33 -15.57 -10.45
C ALA A 575 -1.97 -16.74 -9.52
N LYS A 576 -2.71 -16.98 -8.45
CA LYS A 576 -2.50 -18.15 -7.57
C LYS A 576 -2.62 -19.46 -8.37
N ALA A 577 -3.65 -19.58 -9.17
CA ALA A 577 -3.86 -20.76 -10.03
C ALA A 577 -2.72 -20.90 -11.05
N PHE A 578 -2.34 -19.83 -11.74
CA PHE A 578 -1.28 -19.83 -12.74
C PHE A 578 0.10 -20.17 -12.14
N PHE A 579 0.53 -19.44 -11.12
CA PHE A 579 1.82 -19.68 -10.47
C PHE A 579 1.88 -21.05 -9.79
N GLY A 580 0.76 -21.56 -9.29
CA GLY A 580 0.64 -22.91 -8.73
C GLY A 580 0.85 -24.04 -9.74
N THR A 581 0.83 -23.79 -11.05
CA THR A 581 1.16 -24.78 -12.08
C THR A 581 2.67 -25.04 -12.18
N PHE A 582 3.51 -24.13 -11.67
CA PHE A 582 4.96 -24.26 -11.69
C PHE A 582 5.44 -24.92 -10.39
N LYS A 583 6.18 -26.03 -10.51
CA LYS A 583 6.90 -26.59 -9.37
C LYS A 583 8.05 -25.68 -8.95
N THR A 584 8.76 -25.15 -9.94
CA THR A 584 9.80 -24.13 -9.81
C THR A 584 9.62 -23.12 -10.92
N LEU A 585 9.99 -21.87 -10.66
CA LEU A 585 9.86 -20.73 -11.56
C LEU A 585 11.24 -20.14 -11.87
N SER A 586 11.49 -19.86 -13.14
CA SER A 586 12.71 -19.24 -13.67
C SER A 586 12.37 -18.13 -14.68
N GLU A 587 13.35 -17.32 -15.08
CA GLU A 587 13.15 -16.32 -16.13
C GLU A 587 12.71 -16.92 -17.46
N ALA A 588 13.14 -18.14 -17.77
CA ALA A 588 12.76 -18.84 -19.00
C ALA A 588 11.25 -19.15 -19.08
N ASP A 589 10.58 -19.26 -17.93
CA ASP A 589 9.13 -19.53 -17.87
C ASP A 589 8.27 -18.31 -18.27
N ALA A 590 8.89 -17.14 -18.39
CA ALA A 590 8.22 -15.92 -18.88
C ALA A 590 7.95 -15.94 -20.39
N GLU A 591 8.60 -16.81 -21.15
CA GLU A 591 8.31 -16.98 -22.57
C GLU A 591 6.96 -17.69 -22.76
N TRP A 592 6.06 -17.05 -23.47
CA TRP A 592 4.81 -17.65 -23.94
C TRP A 592 5.03 -18.27 -25.31
N LYS A 593 5.12 -19.61 -25.34
CA LYS A 593 5.36 -20.39 -26.59
C LYS A 593 4.05 -20.75 -27.25
#